data_bf78de57ab22d4f9935a1a9100b05196
#
_entry.id   bf78de57ab22d4f9935a1a9100b05196
#
_cell.length_a   1.000
_cell.length_b   1.000
_cell.length_c   1.000
_cell.angle_alpha   90.00
_cell.angle_beta   90.00
_cell.angle_gamma   90.00
#
_symmetry.space_group_name_H-M   'P 1'
#
loop_
_entity.id
_entity.type
_entity.pdbx_description
1 polymer ?
#
loop_
_entity_poly.entity_id
_entity_poly.type
_entity_poly.pdbx_seq_one_letter_code
_entity_poly.pdbx_strand_id
1 'polypeptide(L)'
;MDTVTVSIQTEIKPTENEGKIEKAISNIFGNIKSNIKTEYNSKILRVEMNGKESLFRFRDILRFDQIRNAARRALFKGISGTNIIFFLNKQVAFANHVSFSEEKSESPLGPIRIKINCDEPESLIMWLTPKTE
;
A
#
# COMPACT_ATOMS: atom_id res chain seq x y z
N MET A 1 -18.02 -0.91 8.61
CA MET A 1 -16.88 -1.28 7.75
C MET A 1 -16.75 -2.79 7.63
N ASP A 2 -17.80 -3.42 7.16
CA ASP A 2 -17.84 -4.88 7.13
C ASP A 2 -17.11 -5.47 5.92
N THR A 3 -16.93 -4.68 4.88
CA THR A 3 -16.29 -5.15 3.65
C THR A 3 -15.11 -4.26 3.32
N VAL A 4 -13.92 -4.83 3.46
CA VAL A 4 -12.67 -4.14 3.09
C VAL A 4 -11.94 -5.05 2.12
N THR A 5 -11.59 -4.49 0.95
CA THR A 5 -10.79 -5.18 -0.05
C THR A 5 -9.55 -4.34 -0.34
N VAL A 6 -8.38 -4.95 -0.25
CA VAL A 6 -7.11 -4.28 -0.50
C VAL A 6 -6.50 -4.87 -1.77
N SER A 7 -6.23 -4.01 -2.75
CA SER A 7 -5.60 -4.41 -4.01
C SER A 7 -4.26 -3.69 -4.10
N ILE A 8 -3.20 -4.43 -4.32
CA ILE A 8 -1.84 -3.91 -4.42
C ILE A 8 -1.29 -4.26 -5.79
N GLN A 9 -0.70 -3.29 -6.45
CA GLN A 9 -0.13 -3.48 -7.78
C GLN A 9 1.17 -2.73 -7.90
N THR A 10 2.17 -3.37 -8.49
CA THR A 10 3.42 -2.70 -8.82
C THR A 10 4.05 -3.34 -10.05
N GLU A 11 4.77 -2.55 -10.83
CA GLU A 11 5.51 -3.05 -11.97
C GLU A 11 6.86 -3.60 -11.50
N ILE A 12 7.26 -4.73 -12.06
CA ILE A 12 8.58 -5.31 -11.82
C ILE A 12 9.46 -4.94 -13.01
N LYS A 13 10.46 -4.10 -12.79
CA LYS A 13 11.39 -3.70 -13.83
C LYS A 13 12.36 -4.83 -14.15
N PRO A 14 12.96 -4.85 -15.36
CA PRO A 14 13.88 -5.94 -15.75
C PRO A 14 15.07 -6.11 -14.80
N THR A 15 15.50 -5.05 -14.15
CA THR A 15 16.63 -5.09 -13.20
C THR A 15 16.21 -5.47 -11.78
N GLU A 16 14.92 -5.60 -11.52
CA GLU A 16 14.42 -5.91 -10.18
C GLU A 16 14.25 -7.40 -9.96
N ASN A 17 14.42 -7.83 -8.72
CA ASN A 17 14.18 -9.21 -8.28
C ASN A 17 12.76 -9.33 -7.75
N GLU A 18 11.99 -10.27 -8.30
CA GLU A 18 10.60 -10.50 -7.91
C GLU A 18 10.46 -10.80 -6.42
N GLY A 19 11.35 -11.63 -5.87
CA GLY A 19 11.30 -11.99 -4.46
C GLY A 19 11.52 -10.80 -3.54
N LYS A 20 12.37 -9.85 -3.94
CA LYS A 20 12.59 -8.64 -3.16
C LYS A 20 11.36 -7.74 -3.14
N ILE A 21 10.64 -7.65 -4.26
CA ILE A 21 9.42 -6.85 -4.32
C ILE A 21 8.32 -7.49 -3.48
N GLU A 22 8.17 -8.81 -3.56
CA GLU A 22 7.23 -9.53 -2.71
C GLU A 22 7.55 -9.30 -1.22
N LYS A 23 8.83 -9.33 -0.87
CA LYS A 23 9.25 -9.07 0.50
C LYS A 23 8.93 -7.64 0.94
N ALA A 24 9.14 -6.65 0.05
CA ALA A 24 8.81 -5.26 0.36
C ALA A 24 7.33 -5.11 0.70
N ILE A 25 6.45 -5.73 -0.08
CA ILE A 25 5.02 -5.68 0.15
C ILE A 25 4.66 -6.43 1.45
N SER A 26 5.24 -7.61 1.67
CA SER A 26 4.96 -8.39 2.88
C SER A 26 5.47 -7.71 4.14
N ASN A 27 6.53 -6.90 4.05
CA ASN A 27 6.99 -6.11 5.18
C ASN A 27 5.92 -5.16 5.70
N ILE A 28 5.08 -4.65 4.81
CA ILE A 28 4.05 -3.66 5.14
C ILE A 28 2.70 -4.32 5.43
N PHE A 29 2.35 -5.39 4.72
CA PHE A 29 1.03 -5.99 4.79
C PHE A 29 1.00 -7.40 5.37
N GLY A 30 2.15 -7.98 5.66
CA GLY A 30 2.23 -9.34 6.22
C GLY A 30 2.19 -10.41 5.15
N ASN A 31 1.62 -11.58 5.49
CA ASN A 31 1.55 -12.69 4.54
C ASN A 31 0.69 -12.34 3.34
N ILE A 32 1.30 -12.39 2.16
CA ILE A 32 0.63 -12.07 0.91
C ILE A 32 0.69 -13.26 -0.04
N LYS A 33 -0.30 -13.34 -0.93
CA LYS A 33 -0.25 -14.23 -2.09
C LYS A 33 -0.18 -13.35 -3.30
N SER A 34 0.98 -13.33 -3.96
CA SER A 34 1.19 -12.51 -5.14
C SER A 34 0.92 -13.29 -6.41
N ASN A 35 0.48 -12.58 -7.43
CA ASN A 35 0.26 -13.08 -8.77
C ASN A 35 1.04 -12.20 -9.72
N ILE A 36 1.96 -12.81 -10.49
CA ILE A 36 2.80 -12.07 -11.42
C ILE A 36 2.38 -12.41 -12.83
N LYS A 37 2.04 -11.38 -13.62
CA LYS A 37 1.66 -11.54 -15.02
C LYS A 37 2.55 -10.66 -15.89
N THR A 38 2.82 -11.15 -17.10
CA THR A 38 3.53 -10.36 -18.10
C THR A 38 2.51 -9.68 -19.01
N GLU A 39 2.56 -8.35 -19.06
CA GLU A 39 1.70 -7.53 -19.93
C GLU A 39 2.59 -6.57 -20.71
N TYR A 40 2.50 -6.60 -22.06
CA TYR A 40 3.24 -5.67 -22.93
C TYR A 40 4.73 -5.58 -22.60
N ASN A 41 5.39 -6.71 -22.43
CA ASN A 41 6.83 -6.82 -22.10
C ASN A 41 7.17 -6.33 -20.68
N SER A 42 6.17 -6.05 -19.88
CA SER A 42 6.35 -5.69 -18.45
C SER A 42 5.78 -6.77 -17.56
N LYS A 43 6.40 -6.99 -16.42
CA LYS A 43 5.84 -7.87 -15.39
C LYS A 43 5.13 -7.02 -14.37
N ILE A 44 3.93 -7.44 -13.98
CA ILE A 44 3.13 -6.74 -13.00
C ILE A 44 2.79 -7.71 -11.87
N LEU A 45 3.13 -7.31 -10.66
CA LEU A 45 2.79 -8.05 -9.45
C LEU A 45 1.50 -7.51 -8.88
N ARG A 46 0.55 -8.41 -8.61
CA ARG A 46 -0.74 -8.05 -8.00
C ARG A 46 -0.98 -8.88 -6.76
N VAL A 47 -1.54 -8.23 -5.75
CA VAL A 47 -1.95 -8.86 -4.50
C VAL A 47 -3.36 -8.41 -4.19
N GLU A 48 -4.20 -9.34 -3.76
CA GLU A 48 -5.54 -9.01 -3.30
C GLU A 48 -5.77 -9.61 -1.93
N MET A 49 -6.27 -8.78 -1.01
CA MET A 49 -6.54 -9.19 0.36
C MET A 49 -7.92 -8.71 0.76
N ASN A 50 -8.55 -9.44 1.67
CA ASN A 50 -9.87 -9.08 2.18
C ASN A 50 -9.82 -8.97 3.69
N GLY A 51 -10.65 -8.06 4.21
CA GLY A 51 -10.80 -7.89 5.64
C GLY A 51 -9.90 -6.82 6.21
N LYS A 52 -10.38 -6.23 7.28
CA LYS A 52 -9.67 -5.16 7.99
C LYS A 52 -8.37 -5.65 8.59
N GLU A 53 -8.31 -6.93 8.95
CA GLU A 53 -7.11 -7.56 9.51
C GLU A 53 -5.93 -7.53 8.56
N SER A 54 -6.15 -7.44 7.25
CA SER A 54 -5.07 -7.32 6.28
C SER A 54 -4.31 -6.01 6.41
N LEU A 55 -4.88 -5.04 7.14
CA LEU A 55 -4.28 -3.72 7.34
C LEU A 55 -3.67 -3.53 8.74
N PHE A 56 -3.71 -4.55 9.60
CA PHE A 56 -3.20 -4.43 10.97
C PHE A 56 -1.73 -4.08 11.01
N ARG A 57 -0.92 -4.74 10.19
CA ARG A 57 0.52 -4.49 10.15
C ARG A 57 0.84 -3.09 9.61
N PHE A 58 0.14 -2.68 8.57
CA PHE A 58 0.26 -1.33 8.01
C PHE A 58 -0.07 -0.28 9.09
N ARG A 59 -1.15 -0.48 9.82
CA ARG A 59 -1.54 0.41 10.91
C ARG A 59 -0.46 0.51 11.97
N ASP A 60 0.15 -0.61 12.35
CA ASP A 60 1.21 -0.63 13.35
C ASP A 60 2.45 0.13 12.89
N ILE A 61 2.83 -0.02 11.62
CA ILE A 61 3.98 0.70 11.06
C ILE A 61 3.74 2.20 11.10
N LEU A 62 2.55 2.66 10.74
CA LEU A 62 2.22 4.08 10.78
C LEU A 62 2.38 4.65 12.19
N ARG A 63 2.04 3.87 13.21
CA ARG A 63 2.18 4.26 14.59
C ARG A 63 3.65 4.27 15.04
N PHE A 64 4.38 3.18 14.76
CA PHE A 64 5.78 3.04 15.16
C PHE A 64 6.67 4.07 14.50
N ASP A 65 6.45 4.35 13.22
CA ASP A 65 7.24 5.34 12.49
C ASP A 65 6.80 6.78 12.78
N GLN A 66 5.74 6.96 13.57
CA GLN A 66 5.22 8.27 13.98
C GLN A 66 4.83 9.15 12.77
N ILE A 67 4.26 8.53 11.74
CA ILE A 67 3.90 9.23 10.50
C ILE A 67 2.39 9.30 10.31
N ARG A 68 1.60 9.14 11.38
CA ARG A 68 0.14 9.10 11.26
C ARG A 68 -0.46 10.36 10.66
N ASN A 69 0.09 11.53 10.99
CA ASN A 69 -0.43 12.80 10.43
C ASN A 69 -0.20 12.88 8.92
N ALA A 70 1.01 12.54 8.47
CA ALA A 70 1.32 12.53 7.04
C ALA A 70 0.50 11.47 6.31
N ALA A 71 0.35 10.29 6.92
CA ALA A 71 -0.45 9.21 6.37
C ALA A 71 -1.92 9.63 6.22
N ARG A 72 -2.48 10.26 7.25
CA ARG A 72 -3.88 10.72 7.20
C ARG A 72 -4.12 11.66 6.05
N ARG A 73 -3.21 12.62 5.85
CA ARG A 73 -3.33 13.56 4.73
C ARG A 73 -3.27 12.85 3.38
N ALA A 74 -2.33 11.92 3.22
CA ALA A 74 -2.18 11.18 1.97
C ALA A 74 -3.39 10.30 1.69
N LEU A 75 -3.93 9.63 2.70
CA LEU A 75 -5.07 8.75 2.54
C LEU A 75 -6.36 9.53 2.23
N PHE A 76 -6.59 10.64 2.92
CA PHE A 76 -7.76 11.49 2.61
C PHE A 76 -7.69 12.05 1.20
N LYS A 77 -6.50 12.45 0.76
CA LYS A 77 -6.31 12.95 -0.60
C LYS A 77 -6.62 11.89 -1.64
N GLY A 78 -6.44 10.61 -1.29
CA GLY A 78 -6.66 9.48 -2.19
C GLY A 78 -8.10 8.97 -2.26
N ILE A 79 -9.03 9.55 -1.50
CA ILE A 79 -10.41 9.09 -1.52
C ILE A 79 -11.06 9.41 -2.86
N SER A 80 -11.66 8.37 -3.46
CA SER A 80 -12.47 8.48 -4.68
C SER A 80 -13.67 7.55 -4.54
N GLY A 81 -14.83 8.10 -4.18
CA GLY A 81 -16.01 7.30 -3.88
C GLY A 81 -15.80 6.40 -2.68
N THR A 82 -15.89 5.09 -2.87
CA THR A 82 -15.64 4.09 -1.84
C THR A 82 -14.21 3.56 -1.87
N ASN A 83 -13.35 4.16 -2.69
CA ASN A 83 -11.96 3.73 -2.83
C ASN A 83 -11.01 4.73 -2.16
N ILE A 84 -9.92 4.20 -1.63
CA ILE A 84 -8.79 5.00 -1.18
C ILE A 84 -7.60 4.53 -2.02
N ILE A 85 -7.01 5.42 -2.81
CA ILE A 85 -5.88 5.10 -3.69
C ILE A 85 -4.67 5.88 -3.23
N PHE A 86 -3.58 5.19 -2.99
CA PHE A 86 -2.33 5.83 -2.60
C PHE A 86 -1.15 5.02 -3.09
N PHE A 87 0.03 5.62 -3.00
CA PHE A 87 1.26 5.04 -3.53
C PHE A 87 2.33 5.03 -2.46
N LEU A 88 3.11 3.96 -2.42
CA LEU A 88 4.21 3.80 -1.47
C LEU A 88 5.53 3.64 -2.22
N ASN A 89 6.60 4.11 -1.61
CA ASN A 89 7.95 3.96 -2.14
C ASN A 89 8.44 2.52 -1.92
N LYS A 90 8.85 1.85 -3.00
CA LYS A 90 9.34 0.47 -2.96
C LYS A 90 10.55 0.29 -2.07
N GLN A 91 11.53 1.17 -2.20
CA GLN A 91 12.81 1.05 -1.48
C GLN A 91 12.60 1.19 0.01
N VAL A 92 11.75 2.13 0.40
CA VAL A 92 11.40 2.37 1.80
C VAL A 92 10.63 1.19 2.36
N ALA A 93 9.71 0.60 1.58
CA ALA A 93 8.96 -0.58 1.98
C ALA A 93 9.89 -1.79 2.19
N PHE A 94 10.90 -1.92 1.35
CA PHE A 94 11.90 -2.97 1.50
C PHE A 94 12.67 -2.85 2.83
N ALA A 95 12.81 -1.62 3.34
CA ALA A 95 13.45 -1.35 4.62
C ALA A 95 12.49 -1.40 5.81
N ASN A 96 11.28 -1.94 5.66
CA ASN A 96 10.24 -2.06 6.70
C ASN A 96 9.62 -0.73 7.12
N HIS A 97 9.67 0.28 6.25
CA HIS A 97 9.09 1.58 6.53
C HIS A 97 8.07 1.98 5.47
N VAL A 98 7.29 3.01 5.75
CA VAL A 98 6.29 3.52 4.82
C VAL A 98 6.64 4.95 4.47
N SER A 99 6.67 5.24 3.17
CA SER A 99 6.78 6.59 2.65
C SER A 99 5.79 6.75 1.51
N PHE A 100 4.93 7.73 1.60
CA PHE A 100 3.92 7.98 0.57
C PHE A 100 4.57 8.64 -0.63
N SER A 101 4.16 8.19 -1.82
CA SER A 101 4.72 8.62 -3.10
C SER A 101 3.61 9.15 -3.99
N GLU A 102 3.99 9.78 -5.10
CA GLU A 102 3.05 10.20 -6.13
C GLU A 102 2.90 9.09 -7.17
N GLU A 103 1.83 9.17 -7.97
CA GLU A 103 1.60 8.22 -9.06
C GLU A 103 2.78 8.18 -10.02
N LYS A 104 3.35 9.36 -10.31
CA LYS A 104 4.60 9.44 -11.05
C LYS A 104 5.72 9.56 -10.03
N SER A 105 6.32 8.42 -9.71
CA SER A 105 7.38 8.36 -8.73
C SER A 105 8.64 9.03 -9.23
N GLU A 106 9.38 9.67 -8.33
CA GLU A 106 10.70 10.17 -8.60
C GLU A 106 11.72 9.03 -8.76
N SER A 107 11.37 7.85 -8.24
CA SER A 107 12.21 6.67 -8.36
C SER A 107 12.03 6.03 -9.75
N PRO A 108 13.11 5.66 -10.43
CA PRO A 108 13.00 4.95 -11.71
C PRO A 108 12.34 3.58 -11.58
N LEU A 109 12.22 3.04 -10.38
CA LEU A 109 11.60 1.73 -10.15
C LEU A 109 10.08 1.80 -10.06
N GLY A 110 9.52 3.01 -9.95
CA GLY A 110 8.08 3.22 -9.82
C GLY A 110 7.55 2.98 -8.40
N PRO A 111 6.28 3.32 -8.16
CA PRO A 111 5.66 3.15 -6.85
C PRO A 111 4.95 1.81 -6.72
N ILE A 112 4.58 1.49 -5.48
CA ILE A 112 3.61 0.44 -5.19
C ILE A 112 2.25 1.13 -5.09
N ARG A 113 1.32 0.73 -5.95
CA ARG A 113 -0.05 1.28 -5.95
C ARG A 113 -0.93 0.46 -5.02
N ILE A 114 -1.61 1.13 -4.12
CA ILE A 114 -2.53 0.49 -3.20
C ILE A 114 -3.92 1.10 -3.38
N LYS A 115 -4.92 0.23 -3.51
CA LYS A 115 -6.31 0.63 -3.59
C LYS A 115 -7.08 -0.13 -2.52
N ILE A 116 -7.72 0.60 -1.63
CA ILE A 116 -8.58 0.02 -0.62
C ILE A 116 -10.03 0.37 -0.96
N ASN A 117 -10.87 -0.65 -1.09
CA ASN A 117 -12.30 -0.45 -1.29
C ASN A 117 -13.02 -0.78 0.01
N CYS A 118 -13.84 0.14 0.49
CA CYS A 118 -14.67 -0.09 1.66
C CYS A 118 -15.88 0.84 1.64
N ASP A 119 -16.90 0.52 2.42
CA ASP A 119 -18.14 1.30 2.48
C ASP A 119 -17.97 2.65 3.19
N GLU A 120 -16.99 2.75 4.11
CA GLU A 120 -16.76 3.98 4.88
C GLU A 120 -15.28 4.36 4.88
N PRO A 121 -14.78 4.95 3.77
CA PRO A 121 -13.36 5.28 3.65
C PRO A 121 -12.83 6.21 4.74
N GLU A 122 -13.59 7.23 5.09
CA GLU A 122 -13.15 8.19 6.11
C GLU A 122 -12.99 7.52 7.48
N SER A 123 -13.92 6.65 7.84
CA SER A 123 -13.85 5.91 9.10
C SER A 123 -12.65 4.97 9.11
N LEU A 124 -12.38 4.32 7.99
CA LEU A 124 -11.22 3.44 7.88
C LEU A 124 -9.93 4.22 8.05
N ILE A 125 -9.82 5.40 7.43
CA ILE A 125 -8.63 6.24 7.56
C ILE A 125 -8.42 6.66 9.01
N MET A 126 -9.47 7.04 9.71
CA MET A 126 -9.35 7.42 11.12
C MET A 126 -8.96 6.24 12.00
N TRP A 127 -9.38 5.04 11.65
CA TRP A 127 -8.93 3.84 12.35
C TRP A 127 -7.45 3.54 12.09
N LEU A 128 -6.99 3.73 10.83
CA LEU A 128 -5.58 3.54 10.48
C LEU A 128 -4.68 4.60 11.13
N THR A 129 -5.19 5.80 11.25
CA THR A 129 -4.41 6.95 11.71
C THR A 129 -5.11 7.72 12.82
N PRO A 130 -5.36 7.06 13.99
CA PRO A 130 -6.06 7.75 15.06
C PRO A 130 -5.27 8.96 15.55
N LYS A 131 -6.00 10.02 15.90
CA LYS A 131 -5.37 11.23 16.43
C LYS A 131 -4.73 10.93 17.78
N THR A 132 -3.52 11.43 17.96
CA THR A 132 -2.84 11.37 19.25
C THR A 132 -3.10 12.66 20.02
N GLU A 133 -3.34 12.51 21.26
CA GLU A 133 -3.44 13.65 22.17
C GLU A 133 -2.05 14.07 22.66
#